data_71760220168df7a2d45f6664bb600d0d
#
_entry.id   71760220168df7a2d45f6664bb600d0d
#
_cell.length_a   1.000
_cell.length_b   1.000
_cell.length_c   1.000
_cell.angle_alpha   90.00
_cell.angle_beta   90.00
_cell.angle_gamma   90.00
#
_symmetry.space_group_name_H-M   'P 1'
#
loop_
_entity.id
_entity.type
_entity.pdbx_description
1 polymer ?
#
loop_
_entity_poly.entity_id
_entity_poly.type
_entity_poly.pdbx_seq_one_letter_code
_entity_poly.pdbx_strand_id
1 'polypeptide(L)'
;MYLKNYNLKNKTAIVTGAGKGLGRACAIALAEAGANLVIISRTKKDLDEVSKKIKKLKRKCTSHVCDITNYNEIKKIINKEPKIDILINNAGNNRPAHFTKVKTKDMEHMVKINTIATFNL
;
A
#
# COMPACT_ATOMS: atom_id res chain seq x y z
N MET A 1 -7.88 -25.74 2.08
CA MET A 1 -7.49 -24.37 1.72
C MET A 1 -6.93 -23.69 2.98
N TYR A 2 -5.69 -23.31 2.95
CA TYR A 2 -4.98 -22.69 4.09
C TYR A 2 -5.67 -21.44 4.64
N LEU A 3 -6.42 -20.74 3.79
CA LEU A 3 -7.06 -19.47 4.17
C LEU A 3 -8.38 -19.60 4.94
N LYS A 4 -8.95 -20.79 5.05
CA LYS A 4 -10.22 -21.00 5.83
C LYS A 4 -10.08 -20.64 7.30
N ASN A 5 -8.87 -20.70 7.84
CA ASN A 5 -8.60 -20.42 9.25
C ASN A 5 -8.19 -18.94 9.51
N TYR A 6 -8.04 -18.14 8.46
CA TYR A 6 -7.69 -16.73 8.59
C TYR A 6 -8.94 -15.87 8.43
N ASN A 7 -9.47 -15.43 9.56
CA ASN A 7 -10.60 -14.51 9.59
C ASN A 7 -10.12 -13.13 10.04
N LEU A 8 -10.14 -12.16 9.11
CA LEU A 8 -9.76 -10.79 9.38
C LEU A 8 -10.97 -9.85 9.51
N LYS A 9 -12.14 -10.42 9.82
CA LYS A 9 -13.35 -9.63 10.05
C LYS A 9 -13.10 -8.57 11.13
N ASN A 10 -13.56 -7.35 10.88
CA ASN A 10 -13.36 -6.18 11.74
C ASN A 10 -11.90 -5.72 11.90
N LYS A 11 -10.98 -6.24 11.10
CA LYS A 11 -9.61 -5.73 11.01
C LYS A 11 -9.50 -4.68 9.92
N THR A 12 -8.62 -3.71 10.12
CA THR A 12 -8.29 -2.70 9.12
C THR A 12 -6.83 -2.87 8.71
N ALA A 13 -6.61 -2.98 7.40
CA ALA A 13 -5.28 -3.11 6.82
C ALA A 13 -4.94 -1.89 5.97
N ILE A 14 -3.73 -1.38 6.10
CA ILE A 14 -3.14 -0.40 5.19
C ILE A 14 -2.19 -1.12 4.25
N VAL A 15 -2.31 -0.87 2.95
CA VAL A 15 -1.41 -1.38 1.92
C VAL A 15 -0.87 -0.22 1.11
N THR A 16 0.45 -0.05 1.11
CA THR A 16 1.12 0.93 0.28
C THR A 16 1.52 0.31 -1.07
N GLY A 17 1.56 1.12 -2.13
CA GLY A 17 1.79 0.60 -3.48
C GLY A 17 0.68 -0.36 -3.95
N ALA A 18 -0.55 -0.14 -3.50
CA ALA A 18 -1.66 -1.06 -3.69
C ALA A 18 -2.29 -1.04 -5.09
N GLY A 19 -1.87 -0.12 -5.96
CA GLY A 19 -2.51 0.08 -7.26
C GLY A 19 -2.27 -1.03 -8.26
N LYS A 20 -1.18 -1.75 -8.16
CA LYS A 20 -0.78 -2.80 -9.11
C LYS A 20 0.16 -3.84 -8.48
N GLY A 21 0.42 -4.91 -9.20
CA GLY A 21 1.40 -5.95 -8.82
C GLY A 21 1.08 -6.62 -7.48
N LEU A 22 2.12 -6.83 -6.68
CA LEU A 22 2.01 -7.49 -5.39
C LEU A 22 1.14 -6.74 -4.38
N GLY A 23 1.23 -5.42 -4.35
CA GLY A 23 0.40 -4.61 -3.45
C GLY A 23 -1.09 -4.76 -3.73
N ARG A 24 -1.47 -4.76 -5.00
CA ARG A 24 -2.86 -5.05 -5.41
C ARG A 24 -3.30 -6.45 -4.99
N ALA A 25 -2.47 -7.45 -5.23
CA ALA A 25 -2.77 -8.83 -4.84
C ALA A 25 -2.93 -8.96 -3.31
N CYS A 26 -2.05 -8.34 -2.52
CA CYS A 26 -2.16 -8.31 -1.07
C CYS A 26 -3.46 -7.64 -0.60
N ALA A 27 -3.80 -6.48 -1.17
CA ALA A 27 -5.02 -5.77 -0.80
C ALA A 27 -6.29 -6.61 -1.06
N ILE A 28 -6.37 -7.26 -2.21
CA ILE A 28 -7.50 -8.12 -2.56
C ILE A 28 -7.56 -9.35 -1.63
N ALA A 29 -6.43 -10.01 -1.39
CA ALA A 29 -6.37 -11.18 -0.52
C ALA A 29 -6.79 -10.86 0.92
N LEU A 30 -6.35 -9.71 1.46
CA LEU A 30 -6.78 -9.26 2.79
C LEU A 30 -8.29 -8.97 2.84
N ALA A 31 -8.85 -8.38 1.77
CA ALA A 31 -10.29 -8.16 1.66
C ALA A 31 -11.08 -9.47 1.57
N GLU A 32 -10.59 -10.46 0.84
CA GLU A 32 -11.18 -11.80 0.77
C GLU A 32 -11.18 -12.49 2.14
N ALA A 33 -10.14 -12.26 2.93
CA ALA A 33 -10.06 -12.75 4.32
C ALA A 33 -10.96 -11.97 5.31
N GLY A 34 -11.60 -10.89 4.87
CA GLY A 34 -12.57 -10.14 5.66
C GLY A 34 -12.14 -8.76 6.16
N ALA A 35 -10.91 -8.33 5.85
CA ALA A 35 -10.40 -7.03 6.30
C ALA A 35 -11.04 -5.86 5.54
N ASN A 36 -11.14 -4.72 6.21
CA ASN A 36 -11.34 -3.43 5.57
C ASN A 36 -9.98 -2.87 5.12
N LEU A 37 -9.96 -2.14 4.02
CA LEU A 37 -8.73 -1.69 3.39
C LEU A 37 -8.59 -0.17 3.36
N VAL A 38 -7.39 0.29 3.64
CA VAL A 38 -6.90 1.61 3.29
C VAL A 38 -5.78 1.39 2.28
N ILE A 39 -5.97 1.82 1.06
CA ILE A 39 -5.03 1.61 -0.04
C ILE A 39 -4.41 2.92 -0.47
N ILE A 40 -3.09 2.91 -0.63
CA ILE A 40 -2.30 4.10 -0.95
C ILE A 40 -1.44 3.82 -2.18
N SER A 41 -1.49 4.71 -3.15
CA SER A 41 -0.64 4.68 -4.33
C SER A 41 -0.62 6.06 -5.00
N ARG A 42 0.26 6.26 -5.95
CA ARG A 42 0.37 7.53 -6.68
C ARG A 42 -0.61 7.65 -7.84
N THR A 43 -1.22 6.57 -8.29
CA THR A 43 -2.07 6.53 -9.49
C THR A 43 -3.53 6.30 -9.13
N LYS A 44 -4.35 7.34 -9.29
CA LYS A 44 -5.77 7.30 -8.98
C LYS A 44 -6.51 6.20 -9.73
N LYS A 45 -6.29 6.05 -11.04
CA LYS A 45 -6.94 5.05 -11.87
C LYS A 45 -6.76 3.64 -11.34
N ASP A 46 -5.53 3.29 -10.97
CA ASP A 46 -5.19 1.96 -10.44
C ASP A 46 -5.89 1.72 -9.10
N LEU A 47 -5.91 2.72 -8.21
CA LEU A 47 -6.61 2.64 -6.93
C LEU A 47 -8.11 2.48 -7.10
N ASP A 48 -8.72 3.19 -8.05
CA ASP A 48 -10.16 3.09 -8.32
C ASP A 48 -10.55 1.66 -8.76
N GLU A 49 -9.73 1.02 -9.59
CA GLU A 49 -9.94 -0.37 -10.01
C GLU A 49 -9.85 -1.35 -8.83
N VAL A 50 -8.84 -1.20 -7.98
CA VAL A 50 -8.67 -2.04 -6.79
C VAL A 50 -9.80 -1.82 -5.80
N SER A 51 -10.17 -0.56 -5.55
CA SER A 51 -11.28 -0.19 -4.66
C SER A 51 -12.60 -0.82 -5.11
N LYS A 52 -12.90 -0.81 -6.41
CA LYS A 52 -14.10 -1.48 -6.95
C LYS A 52 -14.12 -2.97 -6.64
N LYS A 53 -12.99 -3.66 -6.82
CA LYS A 53 -12.89 -5.09 -6.51
C LYS A 53 -13.10 -5.37 -5.02
N ILE A 54 -12.50 -4.58 -4.14
CA ILE A 54 -12.65 -4.73 -2.70
C ILE A 54 -14.11 -4.48 -2.26
N LYS A 55 -14.75 -3.46 -2.80
CA LYS A 55 -16.16 -3.15 -2.50
C LYS A 55 -17.12 -4.25 -2.99
N LYS A 56 -16.82 -4.90 -4.11
CA LYS A 56 -17.57 -6.09 -4.56
C LYS A 56 -17.53 -7.25 -3.55
N LEU A 57 -16.45 -7.35 -2.78
CA LEU A 57 -16.31 -8.31 -1.68
C LEU A 57 -17.06 -7.86 -0.39
N LYS A 58 -17.84 -6.78 -0.47
CA LYS A 58 -18.58 -6.19 0.66
C LYS A 58 -17.65 -5.75 1.80
N ARG A 59 -16.44 -5.30 1.46
CA ARG A 59 -15.50 -4.70 2.42
C ARG A 59 -15.41 -3.20 2.22
N LYS A 60 -15.16 -2.48 3.31
CA LYS A 60 -14.87 -1.04 3.24
C LYS A 60 -13.51 -0.85 2.60
N CYS A 61 -13.41 0.13 1.71
CA CYS A 61 -12.15 0.49 1.08
C CYS A 61 -12.06 2.01 0.97
N THR A 62 -11.05 2.56 1.59
CA THR A 62 -10.67 3.97 1.45
C THR A 62 -9.39 4.05 0.64
N SER A 63 -9.38 4.84 -0.42
CA SER A 63 -8.21 5.03 -1.27
C SER A 63 -7.64 6.43 -1.14
N HIS A 64 -6.33 6.54 -1.10
CA HIS A 64 -5.61 7.80 -1.03
C HIS A 64 -4.53 7.86 -2.10
N VAL A 65 -4.65 8.86 -2.99
CA VAL A 65 -3.60 9.17 -3.96
C VAL A 65 -2.53 9.96 -3.23
N CYS A 66 -1.42 9.30 -2.92
CA CYS A 66 -0.35 9.88 -2.13
C CYS A 66 0.99 9.23 -2.47
N ASP A 67 2.03 10.02 -2.51
CA ASP A 67 3.41 9.55 -2.52
C ASP A 67 3.83 9.27 -1.06
N ILE A 68 4.27 8.05 -0.77
CA ILE A 68 4.67 7.66 0.60
C ILE A 68 5.86 8.46 1.14
N THR A 69 6.60 9.15 0.29
CA THR A 69 7.68 10.06 0.71
C THR A 69 7.17 11.38 1.28
N ASN A 70 5.89 11.69 1.08
CA ASN A 70 5.23 12.83 1.68
C ASN A 70 4.75 12.49 3.10
N TYR A 71 5.65 12.62 4.05
CA TYR A 71 5.41 12.27 5.46
C TYR A 71 4.19 12.97 6.07
N ASN A 72 4.01 14.25 5.79
CA ASN A 72 2.90 15.03 6.37
C ASN A 72 1.55 14.53 5.89
N GLU A 73 1.45 14.16 4.62
CA GLU A 73 0.21 13.63 4.04
C GLU A 73 -0.08 12.22 4.55
N ILE A 74 0.93 11.36 4.62
CA ILE A 74 0.81 10.03 5.24
C ILE A 74 0.32 10.13 6.67
N LYS A 75 0.89 11.02 7.46
CA LYS A 75 0.47 11.24 8.85
C LYS A 75 -1.01 11.65 8.95
N LYS A 76 -1.48 12.51 8.05
CA LYS A 76 -2.90 12.89 8.00
C LYS A 76 -3.80 11.71 7.66
N ILE A 77 -3.38 10.85 6.72
CA ILE A 77 -4.12 9.65 6.33
C ILE A 77 -4.26 8.70 7.51
N ILE A 78 -3.15 8.40 8.19
CA ILE A 78 -3.12 7.49 9.33
C ILE A 78 -3.97 8.01 10.48
N ASN A 79 -3.90 9.30 10.77
CA ASN A 79 -4.65 9.91 11.87
C ASN A 79 -6.18 9.91 11.66
N LYS A 80 -6.65 9.71 10.44
CA LYS A 80 -8.08 9.56 10.16
C LYS A 80 -8.62 8.17 10.48
N GLU A 81 -7.76 7.18 10.61
CA GLU A 81 -8.15 5.81 10.89
C GLU A 81 -8.19 5.57 12.40
N PRO A 82 -9.33 5.17 12.96
CA PRO A 82 -9.46 4.97 14.41
C PRO A 82 -8.63 3.78 14.90
N LYS A 83 -8.40 2.80 14.04
CA LYS A 83 -7.63 1.61 14.35
C LYS A 83 -7.01 1.01 13.10
N ILE A 84 -5.74 0.67 13.19
CA ILE A 84 -5.01 -0.04 12.15
C ILE A 84 -4.45 -1.31 12.76
N ASP A 85 -4.82 -2.46 12.19
CA ASP A 85 -4.40 -3.76 12.69
C ASP A 85 -3.25 -4.35 11.88
N ILE A 86 -3.17 -4.02 10.58
CA ILE A 86 -2.22 -4.61 9.62
C ILE A 86 -1.61 -3.50 8.77
N LEU A 87 -0.31 -3.54 8.60
CA LEU A 87 0.42 -2.68 7.68
C LEU A 87 1.22 -3.53 6.69
N ILE A 88 0.95 -3.34 5.40
CA ILE A 88 1.74 -3.92 4.31
C ILE A 88 2.57 -2.82 3.65
N ASN A 89 3.84 -2.80 3.97
CA ASN A 89 4.83 -1.93 3.36
C ASN A 89 5.29 -2.52 2.02
N ASN A 90 4.53 -2.26 0.96
CA ASN A 90 4.82 -2.78 -0.38
C ASN A 90 5.34 -1.70 -1.33
N ALA A 91 5.04 -0.42 -1.10
CA ALA A 91 5.54 0.63 -1.97
C ALA A 91 7.07 0.60 -2.04
N GLY A 92 7.57 0.62 -3.25
CA GLY A 92 9.00 0.58 -3.52
C GLY A 92 9.29 0.93 -4.97
N ASN A 93 10.53 1.21 -5.27
CA ASN A 93 10.98 1.51 -6.61
C ASN A 93 12.36 0.92 -6.85
N ASN A 94 12.61 0.54 -8.09
CA ASN A 94 13.91 0.11 -8.55
C ASN A 94 14.22 0.78 -9.90
N ARG A 95 15.42 1.32 -10.02
CA ARG A 95 15.95 1.91 -11.25
C ARG A 95 17.20 1.15 -11.66
N PRO A 96 17.05 -0.04 -12.29
CA PRO A 96 18.17 -0.89 -12.64
C PRO A 96 19.08 -0.18 -13.65
N ALA A 97 20.38 -0.24 -13.39
CA ALA A 97 21.41 0.25 -14.29
C ALA A 97 22.69 -0.54 -14.07
N HIS A 98 23.57 -0.56 -15.09
CA HIS A 98 24.92 -1.10 -14.90
C HIS A 98 25.63 -0.31 -13.80
N PHE A 99 26.37 -0.96 -12.93
CA PHE A 99 26.98 -0.35 -11.74
C PHE A 99 27.71 0.97 -12.04
N THR A 100 28.47 1.02 -13.13
CA THR A 100 29.21 2.23 -13.54
C THR A 100 28.31 3.37 -14.05
N LYS A 101 27.03 3.12 -14.29
CA LYS A 101 26.07 4.08 -14.84
C LYS A 101 24.99 4.49 -13.83
N VAL A 102 25.05 3.99 -12.61
CA VAL A 102 24.12 4.39 -11.56
C VAL A 102 24.32 5.87 -11.22
N LYS A 103 23.25 6.63 -11.28
CA LYS A 103 23.26 8.04 -10.89
C LYS A 103 22.95 8.18 -9.41
N THR A 104 23.69 9.04 -8.70
CA THR A 104 23.44 9.34 -7.28
C THR A 104 21.99 9.71 -7.02
N LYS A 105 21.38 10.51 -7.89
CA LYS A 105 19.96 10.90 -7.80
C LYS A 105 19.03 9.70 -7.77
N ASP A 106 19.28 8.67 -8.56
CA ASP A 106 18.46 7.46 -8.62
C ASP A 106 18.66 6.61 -7.38
N MET A 107 19.89 6.52 -6.86
CA MET A 107 20.19 5.84 -5.60
C MET A 107 19.47 6.54 -4.43
N GLU A 108 19.58 7.84 -4.31
CA GLU A 108 18.91 8.63 -3.27
C GLU A 108 17.40 8.45 -3.32
N HIS A 109 16.80 8.45 -4.51
CA HIS A 109 15.38 8.22 -4.69
C HIS A 109 14.95 6.82 -4.23
N MET A 110 15.70 5.78 -4.60
CA MET A 110 15.43 4.41 -4.16
C MET A 110 15.53 4.24 -2.65
N VAL A 111 16.56 4.82 -2.02
CA VAL A 111 16.71 4.81 -0.56
C VAL A 111 15.55 5.54 0.11
N LYS A 112 15.15 6.67 -0.41
CA LYS A 112 14.04 7.46 0.13
C LYS A 112 12.72 6.68 0.12
N ILE A 113 12.40 6.01 -0.99
CA ILE A 113 11.15 5.24 -1.11
C ILE A 113 11.24 3.91 -0.36
N ASN A 114 12.28 3.13 -0.61
CA ASN A 114 12.35 1.74 -0.16
C ASN A 114 12.73 1.61 1.33
N THR A 115 13.35 2.60 1.90
CA THR A 115 13.88 2.55 3.27
C THR A 115 13.28 3.64 4.16
N ILE A 116 13.52 4.90 3.86
CA ILE A 116 13.15 6.00 4.75
C ILE A 116 11.63 6.15 4.85
N ALA A 117 10.93 6.17 3.73
CA ALA A 117 9.47 6.30 3.73
C ALA A 117 8.79 5.11 4.42
N THR A 118 9.29 3.89 4.21
CA THR A 118 8.81 2.69 4.89
C THR A 118 9.01 2.76 6.40
N PHE A 119 10.17 3.24 6.85
CA PHE A 119 10.47 3.43 8.27
C PHE A 119 9.54 4.45 8.94
N ASN A 120 9.12 5.46 8.23
CA ASN A 120 8.25 6.53 8.75
C ASN A 120 6.76 6.14 8.83
N LEU A 121 6.36 4.99 8.30
CA LEU A 121 5.01 4.47 8.40
C LEU A 121 4.78 3.72 9.72
#